data_30bb1d149b037c64da44f571b70b3982
#
_entry.id   30bb1d149b037c64da44f571b70b3982
#
_cell.length_a   1.000
_cell.length_b   1.000
_cell.length_c   1.000
_cell.angle_alpha   90.00
_cell.angle_beta   90.00
_cell.angle_gamma   90.00
#
_symmetry.space_group_name_H-M   'P 1'
#
loop_
_entity.id
_entity.type
_entity.pdbx_description
1 polymer ?
#
loop_
_entity_poly.entity_id
_entity_poly.type
_entity_poly.pdbx_seq_one_letter_code
_entity_poly.pdbx_strand_id
1 'polypeptide(L)'
;HKDKPLTNDPMEATYIGIMMWKQAVEKAKSTDTDKVIAAMAGQTFKAPGGFTSTMDPKNHHLHKPVFIGEVKADGQFNVVWKTPGPVKAQPWSPFIPENKGKKDEPEKK
;
A
#
# COMPACT_ATOMS: atom_id res chain seq x y z
N HIS A 1 14.92 -2.33 -22.63
CA HIS A 1 15.53 -3.29 -21.70
C HIS A 1 15.17 -4.68 -22.12
N LYS A 2 15.99 -5.29 -23.00
CA LYS A 2 15.66 -6.59 -23.61
C LYS A 2 15.71 -7.75 -22.63
N ASP A 3 16.49 -7.66 -21.55
CA ASP A 3 16.81 -8.83 -20.74
C ASP A 3 16.43 -8.77 -19.25
N LYS A 4 16.11 -7.60 -18.72
CA LYS A 4 15.68 -7.43 -17.32
C LYS A 4 14.78 -6.21 -17.19
N PRO A 5 13.45 -6.38 -17.18
CA PRO A 5 12.55 -5.28 -16.87
C PRO A 5 12.84 -4.79 -15.45
N LEU A 6 13.22 -3.52 -15.33
CA LEU A 6 13.43 -2.88 -14.05
C LEU A 6 12.08 -2.36 -13.56
N THR A 7 11.70 -2.78 -12.38
CA THR A 7 10.54 -2.25 -11.65
C THR A 7 11.00 -1.52 -10.40
N ASN A 8 10.16 -0.65 -9.88
CA ASN A 8 10.42 0.06 -8.64
C ASN A 8 9.15 0.09 -7.77
N ASP A 9 9.28 0.53 -6.51
CA ASP A 9 8.16 0.58 -5.58
C ASP A 9 6.97 1.41 -6.08
N PRO A 10 7.14 2.62 -6.69
CA PRO A 10 6.02 3.36 -7.25
C PRO A 10 5.27 2.63 -8.37
N MET A 11 5.97 1.87 -9.20
CA MET A 11 5.33 1.06 -10.27
C MET A 11 4.48 -0.04 -9.67
N GLU A 12 4.99 -0.77 -8.69
CA GLU A 12 4.22 -1.82 -7.99
C GLU A 12 3.05 -1.22 -7.23
N ALA A 13 3.23 -0.08 -6.54
CA ALA A 13 2.18 0.62 -5.82
C ALA A 13 1.02 1.03 -6.75
N THR A 14 1.34 1.57 -7.93
CA THR A 14 0.35 1.94 -8.94
C THR A 14 -0.42 0.72 -9.45
N TYR A 15 0.28 -0.37 -9.73
CA TYR A 15 -0.35 -1.64 -10.15
C TYR A 15 -1.31 -2.16 -9.07
N ILE A 16 -0.86 -2.23 -7.82
CA ILE A 16 -1.70 -2.64 -6.69
C ILE A 16 -2.94 -1.76 -6.59
N GLY A 17 -2.78 -0.44 -6.66
CA GLY A 17 -3.89 0.52 -6.55
C GLY A 17 -4.96 0.30 -7.63
N ILE A 18 -4.55 0.15 -8.88
CA ILE A 18 -5.47 -0.09 -10.00
C ILE A 18 -6.20 -1.44 -9.84
N MET A 19 -5.48 -2.48 -9.44
CA MET A 19 -6.08 -3.82 -9.27
C MET A 19 -7.05 -3.85 -8.09
N MET A 20 -6.75 -3.16 -6.99
CA MET A 20 -7.66 -3.02 -5.86
C MET A 20 -8.90 -2.21 -6.23
N TRP A 21 -8.74 -1.14 -7.01
CA TRP A 21 -9.86 -0.39 -7.55
C TRP A 21 -10.76 -1.29 -8.42
N LYS A 22 -10.17 -2.06 -9.33
CA LYS A 22 -10.91 -3.04 -10.14
C LYS A 22 -11.71 -4.01 -9.26
N GLN A 23 -11.09 -4.60 -8.25
CA GLN A 23 -11.78 -5.49 -7.30
C GLN A 23 -12.94 -4.78 -6.59
N ALA A 24 -12.75 -3.51 -6.22
CA ALA A 24 -13.79 -2.72 -5.56
C ALA A 24 -14.99 -2.46 -6.48
N VAL A 25 -14.75 -2.09 -7.74
CA VAL A 25 -15.81 -1.89 -8.74
C VAL A 25 -16.59 -3.19 -8.98
N GLU A 26 -15.90 -4.31 -9.13
CA GLU A 26 -16.53 -5.62 -9.29
C GLU A 26 -17.38 -6.01 -8.08
N LYS A 27 -16.87 -5.77 -6.87
CA LYS A 27 -17.59 -6.03 -5.61
C LYS A 27 -18.80 -5.10 -5.43
N ALA A 28 -18.63 -3.82 -5.72
CA ALA A 28 -19.69 -2.81 -5.63
C ALA A 28 -20.73 -2.92 -6.76
N LYS A 29 -20.39 -3.60 -7.86
CA LYS A 29 -21.16 -3.61 -9.12
C LYS A 29 -21.52 -2.20 -9.61
N SER A 30 -20.60 -1.25 -9.41
CA SER A 30 -20.82 0.17 -9.67
C SER A 30 -19.48 0.89 -9.79
N THR A 31 -19.45 1.97 -10.56
CA THR A 31 -18.35 2.94 -10.63
C THR A 31 -18.64 4.19 -9.80
N ASP A 32 -19.74 4.21 -9.07
CA ASP A 32 -20.07 5.27 -8.12
C ASP A 32 -18.97 5.39 -7.05
N THR A 33 -18.48 6.61 -6.84
CA THR A 33 -17.31 6.85 -5.98
C THR A 33 -17.52 6.36 -4.55
N ASP A 34 -18.66 6.67 -3.94
CA ASP A 34 -18.91 6.31 -2.54
C ASP A 34 -19.03 4.79 -2.36
N LYS A 35 -19.67 4.12 -3.33
CA LYS A 35 -19.79 2.66 -3.32
C LYS A 35 -18.43 1.97 -3.50
N VAL A 36 -17.58 2.52 -4.38
CA VAL A 36 -16.23 1.98 -4.62
C VAL A 36 -15.35 2.18 -3.38
N ILE A 37 -15.35 3.37 -2.77
CA ILE A 37 -14.62 3.65 -1.53
C ILE A 37 -15.05 2.68 -0.42
N ALA A 38 -16.34 2.51 -0.21
CA ALA A 38 -16.85 1.56 0.78
C ALA A 38 -16.43 0.11 0.49
N ALA A 39 -16.39 -0.28 -0.78
CA ALA A 39 -15.97 -1.61 -1.20
C ALA A 39 -14.46 -1.83 -1.06
N MET A 40 -13.64 -0.78 -1.13
CA MET A 40 -12.18 -0.84 -0.94
C MET A 40 -11.78 -1.08 0.52
N ALA A 41 -12.59 -0.65 1.48
CA ALA A 41 -12.27 -0.79 2.89
C ALA A 41 -12.02 -2.25 3.28
N GLY A 42 -10.85 -2.52 3.87
CA GLY A 42 -10.44 -3.85 4.30
C GLY A 42 -10.08 -4.84 3.18
N GLN A 43 -10.04 -4.41 1.92
CA GLN A 43 -9.62 -5.27 0.82
C GLN A 43 -8.19 -5.74 0.97
N THR A 44 -7.92 -6.92 0.42
CA THR A 44 -6.58 -7.47 0.28
C THR A 44 -6.24 -7.71 -1.17
N PHE A 45 -4.96 -7.59 -1.50
CA PHE A 45 -4.44 -7.92 -2.82
C PHE A 45 -3.05 -8.55 -2.70
N LYS A 46 -2.84 -9.67 -3.40
CA LYS A 46 -1.52 -10.31 -3.47
C LYS A 46 -0.67 -9.56 -4.51
N ALA A 47 0.30 -8.82 -4.02
CA ALA A 47 1.19 -8.02 -4.84
C ALA A 47 2.17 -8.87 -5.67
N PRO A 48 2.62 -8.38 -6.84
CA PRO A 48 3.66 -9.04 -7.65
C PRO A 48 4.94 -9.33 -6.87
N GLY A 49 5.33 -8.45 -5.93
CA GLY A 49 6.47 -8.63 -5.03
C GLY A 49 6.32 -9.74 -3.99
N GLY A 50 5.20 -10.49 -4.01
CA GLY A 50 5.00 -11.70 -3.21
C GLY A 50 4.41 -11.49 -1.82
N PHE A 51 4.09 -10.27 -1.42
CA PHE A 51 3.39 -9.95 -0.18
C PHE A 51 1.89 -9.71 -0.41
N THR A 52 1.12 -9.76 0.65
CA THR A 52 -0.30 -9.36 0.60
C THR A 52 -0.46 -7.97 1.20
N SER A 53 -0.93 -7.02 0.41
CA SER A 53 -1.35 -5.71 0.87
C SER A 53 -2.76 -5.76 1.43
N THR A 54 -3.03 -4.98 2.47
CA THR A 54 -4.37 -4.80 3.03
C THR A 54 -4.68 -3.30 3.08
N MET A 55 -5.83 -2.92 2.55
CA MET A 55 -6.36 -1.56 2.68
C MET A 55 -6.90 -1.36 4.10
N ASP A 56 -6.34 -0.41 4.85
CA ASP A 56 -6.88 -0.07 6.16
C ASP A 56 -8.32 0.46 6.02
N PRO A 57 -9.29 -0.11 6.75
CA PRO A 57 -10.70 0.26 6.58
C PRO A 57 -11.05 1.66 7.09
N LYS A 58 -10.17 2.29 7.88
CA LYS A 58 -10.42 3.60 8.48
C LYS A 58 -9.81 4.74 7.68
N ASN A 59 -8.57 4.55 7.20
CA ASN A 59 -7.79 5.61 6.57
C ASN A 59 -7.45 5.35 5.10
N HIS A 60 -7.83 4.20 4.56
CA HIS A 60 -7.58 3.79 3.17
C HIS A 60 -6.09 3.80 2.77
N HIS A 61 -5.19 3.68 3.73
CA HIS A 61 -3.78 3.44 3.48
C HIS A 61 -3.50 1.94 3.35
N LEU A 62 -2.43 1.57 2.65
CA LEU A 62 -2.03 0.17 2.49
C LEU A 62 -1.07 -0.27 3.59
N HIS A 63 -1.34 -1.43 4.19
CA HIS A 63 -0.36 -2.14 4.99
C HIS A 63 0.61 -2.83 4.05
N LYS A 64 1.89 -2.48 4.12
CA LYS A 64 2.95 -3.03 3.28
C LYS A 64 4.18 -3.40 4.11
N PRO A 65 4.97 -4.40 3.70
CA PRO A 65 6.29 -4.60 4.30
C PRO A 65 7.24 -3.48 3.88
N VAL A 66 8.24 -3.22 4.70
CA VAL A 66 9.31 -2.26 4.43
C VAL A 66 10.63 -3.01 4.31
N PHE A 67 11.44 -2.62 3.34
CA PHE A 67 12.75 -3.17 3.06
C PHE A 67 13.80 -2.07 3.10
N ILE A 68 14.98 -2.38 3.62
CA ILE A 68 16.18 -1.55 3.47
C ILE A 68 17.14 -2.29 2.54
N GLY A 69 17.55 -1.63 1.47
CA GLY A 69 18.44 -2.17 0.48
C GLY A 69 19.75 -1.41 0.39
N GLU A 70 20.85 -2.15 0.28
CA GLU A 70 22.16 -1.62 -0.07
C GLU A 70 22.33 -1.63 -1.59
N VAL A 71 22.72 -0.50 -2.17
CA VAL A 71 22.89 -0.37 -3.62
C VAL A 71 24.12 -1.15 -4.08
N LYS A 72 23.94 -1.98 -5.10
CA LYS A 72 25.02 -2.73 -5.75
C LYS A 72 25.62 -1.96 -6.94
N ALA A 73 26.80 -2.35 -7.36
CA ALA A 73 27.47 -1.76 -8.52
C ALA A 73 26.68 -1.88 -9.84
N ASP A 74 25.82 -2.89 -9.96
CA ASP A 74 24.94 -3.10 -11.11
C ASP A 74 23.62 -2.28 -11.05
N GLY A 75 23.47 -1.41 -10.04
CA GLY A 75 22.29 -0.59 -9.81
C GLY A 75 21.11 -1.34 -9.16
N GLN A 76 21.28 -2.61 -8.81
CA GLN A 76 20.31 -3.39 -8.05
C GLN A 76 20.54 -3.22 -6.54
N PHE A 77 19.71 -3.86 -5.73
CA PHE A 77 19.77 -3.79 -4.27
C PHE A 77 19.98 -5.17 -3.65
N ASN A 78 20.85 -5.21 -2.63
CA ASN A 78 20.83 -6.29 -1.66
C ASN A 78 19.89 -5.90 -0.53
N VAL A 79 18.86 -6.69 -0.25
CA VAL A 79 18.01 -6.45 0.91
C VAL A 79 18.77 -6.85 2.17
N VAL A 80 19.16 -5.84 2.96
CA VAL A 80 19.93 -6.02 4.21
C VAL A 80 19.03 -6.06 5.44
N TRP A 81 17.81 -5.56 5.33
CA TRP A 81 16.81 -5.62 6.39
C TRP A 81 15.41 -5.58 5.81
N LYS A 82 14.47 -6.21 6.51
CA LYS A 82 13.04 -6.17 6.20
C LYS A 82 12.21 -6.26 7.48
N THR A 83 11.00 -5.70 7.47
CA THR A 83 10.03 -5.90 8.54
C THR A 83 9.60 -7.37 8.62
N PRO A 84 9.28 -7.90 9.82
CA PRO A 84 8.77 -9.26 9.97
C PRO A 84 7.47 -9.53 9.21
N GLY A 85 6.72 -8.49 8.91
CA GLY A 85 5.46 -8.54 8.18
C GLY A 85 5.03 -7.16 7.70
N PRO A 86 3.81 -7.02 7.16
CA PRO A 86 3.26 -5.73 6.76
C PRO A 86 3.19 -4.76 7.95
N VAL A 87 3.69 -3.56 7.74
CA VAL A 87 3.57 -2.46 8.72
C VAL A 87 2.15 -1.93 8.65
N LYS A 88 1.51 -1.77 9.80
CA LYS A 88 0.20 -1.16 9.89
C LYS A 88 0.27 0.30 9.43
N ALA A 89 -0.60 0.68 8.53
CA ALA A 89 -0.70 2.05 8.07
C ALA A 89 -1.10 2.98 9.22
N GLN A 90 -0.36 4.09 9.34
CA GLN A 90 -0.61 5.14 10.34
C GLN A 90 -0.59 6.49 9.63
N PRO A 91 -1.73 7.18 9.49
CA PRO A 91 -1.79 8.47 8.80
C PRO A 91 -1.06 9.57 9.56
N TRP A 92 -0.91 9.40 10.88
CA TRP A 92 -0.22 10.34 11.77
C TRP A 92 1.04 9.69 12.33
N SER A 93 2.20 10.07 11.82
CA SER A 93 3.48 9.57 12.32
C SER A 93 3.66 9.93 13.81
N PRO A 94 3.94 8.94 14.68
CA PRO A 94 4.19 9.21 16.10
C PRO A 94 5.52 9.91 16.37
N PHE A 95 6.41 9.97 15.37
CA PHE A 95 7.71 10.63 15.45
C PHE A 95 7.64 12.14 15.20
N ILE A 96 6.49 12.65 14.79
CA ILE A 96 6.24 14.08 14.58
C ILE A 96 5.50 14.62 15.81
N PRO A 97 6.11 15.54 16.60
CA PRO A 97 5.53 16.04 17.86
C PRO A 97 4.12 16.61 17.72
N GLU A 98 3.84 17.30 16.60
CA GLU A 98 2.55 17.93 16.28
C GLU A 98 1.43 16.93 16.04
N ASN A 99 1.78 15.65 15.88
CA ASN A 99 0.81 14.57 15.71
C ASN A 99 0.38 13.94 17.03
N LYS A 100 0.98 14.37 18.16
CA LYS A 100 0.65 13.85 19.48
C LYS A 100 -0.84 14.07 19.79
N GLY A 101 -1.55 12.98 20.04
CA GLY A 101 -2.97 12.98 20.33
C GLY A 101 -3.90 12.96 19.11
N LYS A 102 -3.38 13.06 17.89
CA LYS A 102 -4.19 12.85 16.68
C LYS A 102 -4.62 11.38 16.58
N LYS A 103 -5.87 11.17 16.25
CA LYS A 103 -6.47 9.84 16.09
C LYS A 103 -6.77 9.59 14.62
N ASP A 104 -6.71 8.33 14.25
CA ASP A 104 -7.16 7.84 12.95
C ASP A 104 -8.69 7.72 12.96
N GLU A 105 -9.36 8.85 12.82
CA GLU A 105 -10.82 8.91 12.75
C GLU A 105 -11.26 9.08 11.29
N PRO A 106 -12.30 8.36 10.84
CA PRO A 106 -12.91 8.64 9.55
C PRO A 106 -13.43 10.06 9.55
N GLU A 107 -13.23 10.79 8.45
CA GLU A 107 -13.84 12.10 8.28
C GLU A 107 -15.36 11.98 8.50
N LYS A 108 -15.86 12.70 9.47
CA LYS A 108 -17.32 12.86 9.64
C LYS A 108 -17.81 13.68 8.46
N LYS A 109 -18.48 13.02 7.55
CA LYS A 109 -19.27 13.68 6.51
C LYS A 109 -20.52 14.31 7.12
#